data_c4ba6689fd863feb5eacae60b9229b1a
#
_entry.id   c4ba6689fd863feb5eacae60b9229b1a
#
_cell.length_a   1.000
_cell.length_b   1.000
_cell.length_c   1.000
_cell.angle_alpha   90.00
_cell.angle_beta   90.00
_cell.angle_gamma   90.00
#
_symmetry.space_group_name_H-M   'P 1'
#
loop_
_entity.id
_entity.type
_entity.pdbx_description
1 polymer ?
#
loop_
_entity_poly.entity_id
_entity_poly.type
_entity_poly.pdbx_seq_one_letter_code
_entity_poly.pdbx_strand_id
1 'polypeptide(L)'
;MLIPMVIEQSGRGERSFDIYSRLLRDRIVFLSGEVNDESANLVIAQLLFLESENPDKDISLYINSPGGSVYAGLGIFDTMQFIKPDVQTICVGMAGSMGGVF
;
A
#
# COMPACT_ATOMS: atom_id res chain seq x y z
N MET A 1 -0.48 -18.30 -6.22
CA MET A 1 -0.46 -18.10 -4.75
C MET A 1 -1.86 -17.88 -4.25
N LEU A 2 -2.23 -18.58 -3.20
CA LEU A 2 -3.51 -18.33 -2.54
C LEU A 2 -3.36 -17.20 -1.54
N ILE A 3 -4.26 -16.21 -1.64
CA ILE A 3 -4.29 -15.09 -0.70
C ILE A 3 -5.26 -15.47 0.42
N PRO A 4 -4.82 -15.43 1.69
CA PRO A 4 -5.69 -15.76 2.80
C PRO A 4 -6.91 -14.87 2.87
N MET A 5 -8.03 -15.43 3.27
CA MET A 5 -9.27 -14.70 3.48
C MET A 5 -9.51 -14.48 4.96
N VAL A 6 -10.07 -13.33 5.29
CA VAL A 6 -10.47 -12.97 6.65
C VAL A 6 -11.99 -12.84 6.68
N ILE A 7 -12.61 -13.48 7.66
CA ILE A 7 -14.06 -13.41 7.85
C ILE A 7 -14.35 -12.57 9.08
N GLU A 8 -15.15 -11.52 8.90
CA GLU A 8 -15.59 -10.67 10.01
C GLU A 8 -17.08 -10.80 10.22
N GLN A 9 -17.48 -10.87 11.50
CA GLN A 9 -18.87 -10.87 11.91
C GLN A 9 -19.31 -9.44 12.21
N SER A 10 -20.51 -9.08 11.74
CA SER A 10 -21.11 -7.79 12.05
C SER A 10 -22.60 -8.00 12.35
N GLY A 11 -23.27 -6.96 12.84
CA GLY A 11 -24.72 -7.01 13.06
C GLY A 11 -25.53 -7.26 11.80
N ARG A 12 -24.91 -7.18 10.62
CA ARG A 12 -25.53 -7.44 9.31
C ARG A 12 -25.13 -8.78 8.71
N GLY A 13 -24.42 -9.64 9.47
CA GLY A 13 -23.95 -10.94 9.03
C GLY A 13 -22.44 -10.98 8.85
N GLU A 14 -21.96 -11.98 8.10
CA GLU A 14 -20.55 -12.18 7.84
C GLU A 14 -20.10 -11.44 6.59
N ARG A 15 -18.90 -10.88 6.64
CA ARG A 15 -18.22 -10.34 5.47
C ARG A 15 -16.87 -11.02 5.31
N SER A 16 -16.54 -11.32 4.05
CA SER A 16 -15.27 -11.94 3.68
C SER A 16 -14.41 -10.93 2.93
N PHE A 17 -13.16 -10.82 3.35
CA PHE A 17 -12.15 -9.96 2.72
C PHE A 17 -10.90 -10.78 2.47
N ASP A 18 -10.17 -10.51 1.37
CA ASP A 18 -8.80 -10.98 1.31
C ASP A 18 -7.96 -10.19 2.32
N ILE A 19 -6.80 -10.75 2.71
CA ILE A 19 -5.99 -10.16 3.78
C ILE A 19 -5.53 -8.72 3.43
N TYR A 20 -5.19 -8.46 2.17
CA TYR A 20 -4.75 -7.13 1.77
C TYR A 20 -5.88 -6.11 1.81
N SER A 21 -7.08 -6.48 1.37
CA SER A 21 -8.25 -5.61 1.44
C SER A 21 -8.63 -5.32 2.89
N ARG A 22 -8.50 -6.30 3.78
CA ARG A 22 -8.78 -6.09 5.20
C ARG A 22 -7.78 -5.13 5.84
N LEU A 23 -6.49 -5.28 5.52
CA LEU A 23 -5.45 -4.38 6.02
C LEU A 23 -5.61 -2.97 5.47
N LEU A 24 -6.06 -2.84 4.23
CA LEU A 24 -6.32 -1.54 3.62
C LEU A 24 -7.33 -0.72 4.42
N ARG A 25 -8.31 -1.35 5.03
CA ARG A 25 -9.27 -0.66 5.91
C ARG A 25 -8.60 -0.01 7.11
N ASP A 26 -7.48 -0.57 7.56
CA ASP A 26 -6.66 -0.01 8.63
C ASP A 26 -5.57 0.92 8.09
N ARG A 27 -5.67 1.32 6.83
CA ARG A 27 -4.77 2.24 6.15
C ARG A 27 -3.35 1.69 6.01
N ILE A 28 -3.28 0.39 5.78
CA ILE A 28 -2.02 -0.33 5.58
C ILE A 28 -1.93 -0.75 4.12
N VAL A 29 -0.85 -0.34 3.46
CA VAL A 29 -0.56 -0.66 2.06
C VAL A 29 0.76 -1.40 1.99
N PHE A 30 0.87 -2.38 1.10
CA PHE A 30 2.10 -3.15 0.89
C PHE A 30 2.68 -2.88 -0.49
N LEU A 31 3.98 -2.67 -0.53
CA LEU A 31 4.78 -2.73 -1.75
C LEU A 31 5.68 -3.96 -1.62
N SER A 32 5.29 -5.06 -2.24
CA SER A 32 6.03 -6.33 -2.25
C SER A 32 6.50 -6.66 -3.65
N GLY A 33 7.71 -7.23 -3.73
CA GLY A 33 8.26 -7.64 -5.01
C GLY A 33 8.81 -6.48 -5.81
N GLU A 34 8.98 -6.68 -7.10
CA GLU A 34 9.60 -5.72 -8.00
C GLU A 34 8.75 -4.46 -8.19
N VAL A 35 9.40 -3.30 -8.22
CA VAL A 35 8.75 -2.03 -8.57
C VAL A 35 8.67 -1.91 -10.08
N ASN A 36 7.46 -2.01 -10.62
CA ASN A 36 7.16 -1.85 -12.03
C ASN A 36 5.86 -1.05 -12.20
N ASP A 37 5.43 -0.82 -13.44
CA ASP A 37 4.23 0.00 -13.68
C ASP A 37 2.99 -0.59 -13.01
N GLU A 38 2.84 -1.89 -13.04
CA GLU A 38 1.68 -2.55 -12.45
C GLU A 38 1.67 -2.43 -10.92
N SER A 39 2.77 -2.78 -10.26
CA SER A 39 2.86 -2.70 -8.80
C SER A 39 2.77 -1.24 -8.31
N ALA A 40 3.39 -0.31 -9.04
CA ALA A 40 3.33 1.10 -8.71
C ALA A 40 1.90 1.64 -8.83
N ASN A 41 1.19 1.32 -9.90
CA ASN A 41 -0.19 1.77 -10.09
C ASN A 41 -1.12 1.25 -9.01
N LEU A 42 -0.92 0.01 -8.55
CA LEU A 42 -1.71 -0.54 -7.45
C LEU A 42 -1.47 0.22 -6.15
N VAL A 43 -0.23 0.54 -5.83
CA VAL A 43 0.10 1.33 -4.64
C VAL A 43 -0.49 2.74 -4.75
N ILE A 44 -0.29 3.40 -5.88
CA ILE A 44 -0.80 4.76 -6.12
C ILE A 44 -2.32 4.80 -5.97
N ALA A 45 -3.03 3.85 -6.57
CA ALA A 45 -4.49 3.78 -6.47
C ALA A 45 -4.95 3.63 -5.02
N GLN A 46 -4.27 2.81 -4.24
CA GLN A 46 -4.60 2.62 -2.83
C GLN A 46 -4.34 3.88 -2.01
N LEU A 47 -3.25 4.58 -2.27
CA LEU A 47 -2.94 5.84 -1.59
C LEU A 47 -4.02 6.89 -1.88
N LEU A 48 -4.42 7.03 -3.13
CA LEU A 48 -5.47 7.97 -3.53
C LEU A 48 -6.82 7.61 -2.92
N PHE A 49 -7.14 6.33 -2.86
CA PHE A 49 -8.36 5.86 -2.23
C PHE A 49 -8.39 6.20 -0.73
N LEU A 50 -7.29 5.95 -0.03
CA LEU A 50 -7.20 6.23 1.39
C LEU A 50 -7.27 7.73 1.68
N GLU A 51 -6.69 8.57 0.83
CA GLU A 51 -6.85 10.01 0.94
C GLU A 51 -8.33 10.42 0.83
N SER A 52 -9.06 9.84 -0.13
CA SER A 52 -10.47 10.16 -0.32
C SER A 52 -11.32 9.73 0.87
N GLU A 53 -10.95 8.64 1.54
CA GLU A 53 -11.69 8.15 2.71
C GLU A 53 -11.48 9.03 3.94
N ASN A 54 -10.26 9.44 4.19
CA ASN A 54 -9.94 10.35 5.29
C ASN A 54 -8.59 11.03 5.02
N PRO A 55 -8.60 12.29 4.59
CA PRO A 55 -7.37 13.00 4.26
C PRO A 55 -6.51 13.38 5.48
N ASP A 56 -7.03 13.20 6.69
CA ASP A 56 -6.34 13.65 7.91
C ASP A 56 -5.64 12.51 8.66
N LYS A 57 -5.87 11.26 8.27
CA LYS A 57 -5.24 10.10 8.93
C LYS A 57 -4.02 9.61 8.18
N ASP A 58 -3.00 9.24 8.93
CA ASP A 58 -1.76 8.67 8.41
C ASP A 58 -2.00 7.35 7.68
N ILE A 59 -1.11 7.08 6.74
CA ILE A 59 -1.08 5.83 5.98
C ILE A 59 0.23 5.13 6.29
N SER A 60 0.21 3.82 6.44
CA SER A 60 1.40 3.00 6.63
C SER A 60 1.70 2.22 5.35
N LEU A 61 2.87 2.44 4.78
CA LEU A 61 3.34 1.74 3.59
C LEU A 61 4.47 0.79 4.01
N TYR A 62 4.18 -0.50 3.97
CA TYR A 62 5.15 -1.55 4.26
C TYR A 62 5.87 -1.92 2.96
N ILE A 63 7.20 -1.95 3.02
CA ILE A 63 8.04 -2.18 1.85
C ILE A 63 8.87 -3.44 2.05
N ASN A 64 8.75 -4.36 1.10
CA ASN A 64 9.60 -5.54 0.99
C ASN A 64 9.89 -5.77 -0.50
N SER A 65 10.86 -5.02 -1.04
CA SER A 65 11.11 -4.96 -2.46
C SER A 65 12.59 -4.88 -2.78
N PRO A 66 13.06 -5.61 -3.81
CA PRO A 66 14.44 -5.46 -4.30
C PRO A 66 14.63 -4.17 -5.11
N GLY A 67 13.57 -3.40 -5.36
CA GLY A 67 13.58 -2.23 -6.20
C GLY A 67 13.02 -2.51 -7.59
N GLY A 68 13.48 -1.78 -8.60
CA GLY A 68 13.02 -1.97 -9.98
C GLY A 68 13.03 -0.67 -10.77
N SER A 69 11.93 -0.38 -11.48
CA SER A 69 11.81 0.78 -12.36
C SER A 69 11.89 2.10 -11.60
N VAL A 70 12.80 2.96 -12.00
CA VAL A 70 12.96 4.31 -11.44
C VAL A 70 11.71 5.15 -11.69
N TYR A 71 11.18 5.10 -12.91
CA TYR A 71 10.00 5.90 -13.27
C TYR A 71 8.76 5.46 -12.49
N ALA A 72 8.55 4.15 -12.36
CA ALA A 72 7.45 3.63 -11.58
C ALA A 72 7.58 4.01 -10.10
N GLY A 73 8.78 3.91 -9.55
CA GLY A 73 9.05 4.31 -8.17
C GLY A 73 8.85 5.79 -7.92
N LEU A 74 9.23 6.63 -8.87
CA LEU A 74 9.00 8.08 -8.78
C LEU A 74 7.50 8.40 -8.76
N GLY A 75 6.68 7.65 -9.48
CA GLY A 75 5.23 7.82 -9.44
C GLY A 75 4.67 7.59 -8.02
N ILE A 76 5.15 6.56 -7.34
CA ILE A 76 4.77 6.32 -5.94
C ILE A 76 5.25 7.47 -5.05
N PHE A 77 6.52 7.84 -5.19
CA PHE A 77 7.12 8.91 -4.38
C PHE A 77 6.34 10.23 -4.56
N ASP A 78 6.07 10.61 -5.81
CA ASP A 78 5.34 11.85 -6.10
C ASP A 78 3.93 11.82 -5.49
N THR A 79 3.25 10.68 -5.56
CA THR A 79 1.93 10.53 -4.96
C THR A 79 2.00 10.71 -3.44
N MET A 80 3.00 10.12 -2.78
CA MET A 80 3.19 10.27 -1.33
C MET A 80 3.39 11.74 -0.94
N GLN A 81 4.07 12.52 -1.79
CA GLN A 81 4.27 13.95 -1.53
C GLN A 81 3.03 14.78 -1.85
N PHE A 82 2.21 14.33 -2.80
CA PHE A 82 1.06 15.07 -3.28
C PHE A 82 -0.16 14.95 -2.35
N ILE A 83 -0.41 13.77 -1.80
CA ILE A 83 -1.58 13.52 -0.96
C ILE A 83 -1.44 14.20 0.40
N LYS A 84 -2.57 14.56 1.01
CA LYS A 84 -2.58 15.23 2.31
C LYS A 84 -2.13 14.34 3.47
N PRO A 85 -2.59 13.07 3.57
CA PRO A 85 -2.13 12.21 4.67
C PRO A 85 -0.61 12.02 4.67
N ASP A 86 -0.02 11.98 5.87
CA ASP A 86 1.36 11.56 6.00
C ASP A 86 1.47 10.06 5.73
N VAL A 87 2.48 9.69 4.96
CA VAL A 87 2.76 8.28 4.65
C VAL A 87 4.00 7.85 5.42
N GLN A 88 3.82 6.93 6.36
CA GLN A 88 4.91 6.33 7.10
C GLN A 88 5.38 5.10 6.36
N THR A 89 6.67 5.01 6.08
CA THR A 89 7.25 3.86 5.39
C THR A 89 7.93 2.94 6.39
N ILE A 90 7.61 1.65 6.30
CA ILE A 90 8.18 0.62 7.17
C ILE A 90 8.86 -0.42 6.30
N CYS A 91 10.17 -0.55 6.42
CA CYS A 91 10.92 -1.59 5.72
C CYS A 91 10.79 -2.90 6.45
N VAL A 92 10.27 -3.92 5.76
CA VAL A 92 10.13 -5.27 6.29
C VAL A 92 10.92 -6.20 5.37
N GLY A 93 12.06 -6.68 5.84
CA GLY A 93 12.94 -7.52 5.04
C GLY A 93 13.86 -6.70 4.16
N MET A 94 13.46 -6.44 2.92
CA MET A 94 14.32 -5.78 1.94
C MET A 94 13.71 -4.48 1.40
N ALA A 95 14.54 -3.45 1.27
CA ALA A 95 14.21 -2.22 0.57
C ALA A 95 15.41 -1.81 -0.28
N GLY A 96 15.61 -2.52 -1.38
CA GLY A 96 16.72 -2.25 -2.31
C GLY A 96 16.36 -1.21 -3.35
N SER A 97 17.37 -0.54 -3.90
CA SER A 97 17.21 0.41 -5.01
C SER A 97 16.04 1.37 -4.77
N MET A 98 15.03 1.40 -5.65
CA MET A 98 13.88 2.31 -5.50
C MET A 98 13.03 2.05 -4.26
N GLY A 99 13.02 0.82 -3.73
CA GLY A 99 12.32 0.54 -2.47
C GLY A 99 12.89 1.35 -1.30
N GLY A 100 14.19 1.62 -1.30
CA GLY A 100 14.86 2.39 -0.25
C GLY A 100 14.67 3.90 -0.37
N VAL A 101 14.15 4.40 -1.49
CA VAL A 101 13.91 5.84 -1.70
C VAL A 101 12.69 6.32 -0.89
N PHE A 102 11.72 5.46 -0.71
CA PHE A 102 10.50 5.80 0.01
C PHE A 102 10.73 5.85 1.52
#